data_ad75dbd2ed8d7513ae78a596cd546d5b
#
_entry.id   ad75dbd2ed8d7513ae78a596cd546d5b
#
_cell.length_a   1.000
_cell.length_b   1.000
_cell.length_c   1.000
_cell.angle_alpha   90.00
_cell.angle_beta   90.00
_cell.angle_gamma   90.00
#
_symmetry.space_group_name_H-M   'P 1'
#
loop_
_entity.id
_entity.type
_entity.pdbx_description
1 polymer ?
#
loop_
_entity_poly.entity_id
_entity_poly.type
_entity_poly.pdbx_seq_one_letter_code
_entity_poly.pdbx_strand_id
1 'polypeptide(L)'
;MDSARRVRFYIRLVDATSVPFALVMLLYLLSGYGMISRALQQFGFTYAFWARIHTSPILRIAAVALTVLHGYPGLVVLAFKRVKSHKARLTLEFTLLALTLAFCALIVYAELSAAGFTGFGRGPPRP
;
A
#
# COMPACT_ATOMS: atom_id res chain seq x y z
N MET A 1 -20.55 13.56 -13.82
CA MET A 1 -19.16 14.06 -14.00
C MET A 1 -18.65 13.51 -15.32
N ASP A 2 -18.19 14.36 -16.22
CA ASP A 2 -17.69 13.98 -17.55
C ASP A 2 -16.52 12.99 -17.41
N SER A 3 -16.52 11.91 -18.19
CA SER A 3 -15.49 10.85 -18.15
C SER A 3 -14.08 11.42 -18.38
N ALA A 4 -13.95 12.42 -19.24
CA ALA A 4 -12.68 13.08 -19.51
C ALA A 4 -12.15 13.86 -18.28
N ARG A 5 -13.04 14.46 -17.47
CA ARG A 5 -12.66 15.16 -16.25
C ARG A 5 -12.17 14.18 -15.17
N ARG A 6 -12.83 13.01 -15.05
CA ARG A 6 -12.39 11.95 -14.11
C ARG A 6 -11.00 11.42 -14.46
N VAL A 7 -10.77 11.09 -15.73
CA VAL A 7 -9.48 10.58 -16.18
C VAL A 7 -8.36 11.60 -15.93
N ARG A 8 -8.58 12.89 -16.23
CA ARG A 8 -7.61 13.95 -15.94
C ARG A 8 -7.31 14.09 -14.45
N PHE A 9 -8.33 13.96 -13.60
CA PHE A 9 -8.13 13.95 -12.15
C PHE A 9 -7.25 12.79 -11.70
N TYR A 10 -7.53 11.57 -12.19
CA TYR A 10 -6.73 10.38 -11.85
C TYR A 10 -5.28 10.50 -12.35
N ILE A 11 -5.06 11.03 -13.54
CA ILE A 11 -3.70 11.26 -14.04
C ILE A 11 -2.94 12.22 -13.10
N ARG A 12 -3.54 13.36 -12.74
CA ARG A 12 -2.91 14.30 -11.81
C ARG A 12 -2.60 13.69 -10.45
N LEU A 13 -3.49 12.82 -9.95
CA LEU A 13 -3.29 12.14 -8.67
C LEU A 13 -2.13 11.14 -8.75
N VAL A 14 -2.05 10.37 -9.84
CA VAL A 14 -0.93 9.46 -10.10
C VAL A 14 0.39 10.24 -10.19
N ASP A 15 0.42 11.32 -10.96
CA ASP A 15 1.62 12.16 -11.12
C ASP A 15 2.08 12.73 -9.77
N ALA A 16 1.17 13.31 -8.99
CA ALA A 16 1.48 13.88 -7.68
C ALA A 16 1.96 12.85 -6.65
N THR A 17 1.47 11.61 -6.74
CA THR A 17 1.83 10.54 -5.80
C THR A 17 3.01 9.70 -6.25
N SER A 18 3.48 9.82 -7.48
CA SER A 18 4.55 8.97 -8.05
C SER A 18 5.85 9.06 -7.26
N VAL A 19 6.33 10.28 -7.01
CA VAL A 19 7.60 10.48 -6.29
C VAL A 19 7.51 10.06 -4.83
N PRO A 20 6.53 10.53 -4.03
CA PRO A 20 6.41 10.07 -2.65
C PRO A 20 6.18 8.56 -2.55
N PHE A 21 5.41 7.96 -3.44
CA PHE A 21 5.23 6.51 -3.49
C PHE A 21 6.54 5.77 -3.75
N ALA A 22 7.32 6.20 -4.75
CA ALA A 22 8.62 5.61 -5.06
C ALA A 22 9.59 5.71 -3.87
N LEU A 23 9.65 6.85 -3.18
CA LEU A 23 10.51 7.04 -2.02
C LEU A 23 10.11 6.14 -0.84
N VAL A 24 8.82 6.04 -0.54
CA VAL A 24 8.33 5.18 0.55
C VAL A 24 8.58 3.71 0.22
N MET A 25 8.34 3.27 -1.01
CA MET A 25 8.61 1.89 -1.43
C MET A 25 10.10 1.55 -1.42
N LEU A 26 10.96 2.49 -1.85
CA LEU A 26 12.41 2.33 -1.77
C LEU A 26 12.87 2.16 -0.31
N LEU A 27 12.34 2.98 0.61
CA LEU A 27 12.64 2.88 2.02
C LEU A 27 12.17 1.55 2.62
N TYR A 28 10.99 1.06 2.21
CA TYR A 28 10.49 -0.25 2.61
C TYR A 28 11.39 -1.38 2.13
N LEU A 29 11.79 -1.37 0.86
CA LEU A 29 12.69 -2.36 0.29
C LEU A 29 14.05 -2.32 0.99
N LEU A 30 14.62 -1.13 1.15
CA LEU A 30 15.94 -0.97 1.77
C LEU A 30 15.93 -1.44 3.23
N SER A 31 14.89 -1.10 3.99
CA SER A 31 14.75 -1.54 5.38
C SER A 31 14.53 -3.06 5.48
N GLY A 32 13.75 -3.66 4.58
CA GLY A 32 13.58 -5.10 4.50
C GLY A 32 14.89 -5.84 4.19
N TYR A 33 15.63 -5.39 3.16
CA TYR A 33 16.95 -5.93 2.85
C TYR A 33 17.96 -5.69 3.98
N GLY A 34 17.89 -4.56 4.67
CA GLY A 34 18.75 -4.25 5.82
C GLY A 34 18.61 -5.23 6.98
N MET A 35 17.43 -5.80 7.19
CA MET A 35 17.21 -6.82 8.22
C MET A 35 17.86 -8.17 7.88
N ILE A 36 17.95 -8.54 6.61
CA ILE A 36 18.45 -9.86 6.19
C ILE A 36 19.88 -9.83 5.64
N SER A 37 20.37 -8.67 5.20
CA SER A 37 21.67 -8.53 4.56
C SER A 37 22.79 -8.26 5.57
N ARG A 38 23.71 -9.21 5.73
CA ARG A 38 24.93 -9.01 6.52
C ARG A 38 25.82 -7.89 5.98
N ALA A 39 25.83 -7.70 4.65
CA ALA A 39 26.62 -6.64 4.03
C ALA A 39 26.18 -5.24 4.48
N LEU A 40 24.87 -4.99 4.55
CA LEU A 40 24.36 -3.70 5.05
C LEU A 40 24.61 -3.51 6.54
N GLN A 41 24.66 -4.58 7.32
CA GLN A 41 24.98 -4.52 8.75
C GLN A 41 26.47 -4.17 8.99
N GLN A 42 27.37 -4.49 8.07
CA GLN A 42 28.80 -4.11 8.17
C GLN A 42 29.04 -2.60 8.08
N PHE A 43 28.10 -1.85 7.50
CA PHE A 43 28.16 -0.36 7.48
C PHE A 43 27.69 0.29 8.79
N GLY A 44 27.54 -0.48 9.86
CA GLY A 44 27.15 0.03 11.18
C GLY A 44 25.64 0.10 11.42
N PHE A 45 24.81 -0.29 10.44
CA PHE A 45 23.37 -0.33 10.58
C PHE A 45 22.92 -1.70 11.08
N THR A 46 22.59 -1.77 12.36
CA THR A 46 22.17 -3.02 13.00
C THR A 46 20.79 -3.50 12.53
N TYR A 47 20.49 -4.79 12.73
CA TYR A 47 19.14 -5.33 12.54
C TYR A 47 18.05 -4.47 13.22
N ALA A 48 18.30 -4.06 14.47
CA ALA A 48 17.34 -3.27 15.25
C ALA A 48 17.05 -1.91 14.61
N PHE A 49 18.04 -1.28 13.98
CA PHE A 49 17.85 -0.02 13.24
C PHE A 49 16.88 -0.23 12.07
N TRP A 50 17.13 -1.23 11.22
CA TRP A 50 16.30 -1.53 10.07
C TRP A 50 14.89 -1.99 10.46
N ALA A 51 14.79 -2.83 11.48
CA ALA A 51 13.50 -3.30 12.01
C ALA A 51 12.64 -2.11 12.50
N ARG A 52 13.24 -1.14 13.20
CA ARG A 52 12.52 0.06 13.67
C ARG A 52 11.94 0.87 12.50
N ILE A 53 12.68 1.01 11.40
CA ILE A 53 12.18 1.70 10.20
C ILE A 53 11.06 0.87 9.57
N HIS A 54 11.33 -0.41 9.29
CA HIS A 54 10.39 -1.29 8.57
C HIS A 54 9.06 -1.49 9.30
N THR A 55 9.08 -1.54 10.63
CA THR A 55 7.87 -1.71 11.46
C THR A 55 7.26 -0.39 11.92
N SER A 56 7.79 0.74 11.47
CA SER A 56 7.27 2.07 11.84
C SER A 56 5.80 2.21 11.43
N PRO A 57 4.88 2.55 12.35
CA PRO A 57 3.47 2.76 12.01
C PRO A 57 3.26 3.85 10.97
N ILE A 58 4.05 4.93 11.05
CA ILE A 58 3.98 6.06 10.11
C ILE A 58 4.33 5.58 8.69
N LEU A 59 5.41 4.81 8.55
CA LEU A 59 5.84 4.29 7.25
C LEU A 59 4.81 3.31 6.68
N ARG A 60 4.21 2.45 7.51
CA ARG A 60 3.14 1.53 7.10
C ARG A 60 1.90 2.27 6.61
N ILE A 61 1.42 3.26 7.37
CA ILE A 61 0.26 4.08 6.98
C ILE A 61 0.55 4.82 5.68
N ALA A 62 1.73 5.44 5.56
CA ALA A 62 2.14 6.14 4.35
C ALA A 62 2.20 5.18 3.14
N ALA A 63 2.77 3.99 3.30
CA ALA A 63 2.83 3.00 2.23
C ALA A 63 1.45 2.55 1.78
N VAL A 64 0.55 2.22 2.70
CA VAL A 64 -0.82 1.81 2.37
C VAL A 64 -1.58 2.95 1.68
N ALA A 65 -1.54 4.16 2.26
CA ALA A 65 -2.21 5.33 1.68
C ALA A 65 -1.71 5.64 0.26
N LEU A 66 -0.39 5.66 0.06
CA LEU A 66 0.19 5.92 -1.25
C LEU A 66 -0.06 4.76 -2.24
N THR A 67 -0.08 3.51 -1.78
CA THR A 67 -0.46 2.37 -2.62
C THR A 67 -1.89 2.53 -3.14
N VAL A 68 -2.83 2.95 -2.31
CA VAL A 68 -4.22 3.18 -2.71
C VAL A 68 -4.33 4.42 -3.62
N LEU A 69 -3.73 5.54 -3.22
CA LEU A 69 -3.81 6.81 -3.96
C LEU A 69 -3.10 6.78 -5.31
N HIS A 70 -2.08 5.96 -5.46
CA HIS A 70 -1.34 5.80 -6.72
C HIS A 70 -1.86 4.61 -7.52
N GLY A 71 -2.05 3.47 -6.87
CA GLY A 71 -2.37 2.19 -7.53
C GLY A 71 -3.78 2.17 -8.12
N TYR A 72 -4.81 2.50 -7.34
CA TYR A 72 -6.19 2.49 -7.84
C TYR A 72 -6.38 3.44 -9.03
N PRO A 73 -6.03 4.74 -8.95
CA PRO A 73 -6.17 5.64 -10.09
C PRO A 73 -5.32 5.21 -11.29
N GLY A 74 -4.11 4.70 -11.05
CA GLY A 74 -3.24 4.19 -12.11
C GLY A 74 -3.86 3.04 -12.88
N LEU A 75 -4.45 2.07 -12.18
CA LEU A 75 -5.16 0.95 -12.79
C LEU A 75 -6.42 1.40 -13.55
N VAL A 76 -7.17 2.36 -12.99
CA VAL A 76 -8.34 2.93 -13.67
C VAL A 76 -7.93 3.65 -14.97
N VAL A 77 -6.87 4.47 -14.95
CA VAL A 77 -6.34 5.14 -16.15
C VAL A 77 -5.90 4.10 -17.18
N LEU A 78 -5.22 3.04 -16.76
CA LEU A 78 -4.82 1.95 -17.65
C LEU A 78 -6.04 1.24 -18.27
N ALA A 79 -7.07 0.98 -17.48
CA ALA A 79 -8.34 0.41 -17.95
C ALA A 79 -8.98 1.30 -19.02
N PHE A 80 -9.04 2.61 -18.81
CA PHE A 80 -9.57 3.55 -19.80
C PHE A 80 -8.78 3.57 -21.11
N LYS A 81 -7.46 3.36 -21.06
CA LYS A 81 -6.60 3.30 -22.24
C LYS A 81 -6.73 1.99 -23.03
N ARG A 82 -6.96 0.87 -22.34
CA ARG A 82 -6.91 -0.48 -22.93
C ARG A 82 -8.28 -1.04 -23.29
N VAL A 83 -9.32 -0.73 -22.52
CA VAL A 83 -10.65 -1.30 -22.67
C VAL A 83 -11.53 -0.34 -23.48
N LYS A 84 -11.94 -0.75 -24.67
CA LYS A 84 -12.79 0.06 -25.57
C LYS A 84 -14.26 0.03 -25.18
N SER A 85 -14.77 -1.09 -24.67
CA SER A 85 -16.18 -1.25 -24.29
C SER A 85 -16.51 -0.48 -23.03
N HIS A 86 -17.54 0.35 -23.08
CA HIS A 86 -18.02 1.12 -21.92
C HIS A 86 -18.47 0.21 -20.77
N LYS A 87 -19.20 -0.86 -21.06
CA LYS A 87 -19.67 -1.84 -20.05
C LYS A 87 -18.47 -2.51 -19.36
N ALA A 88 -17.50 -2.99 -20.15
CA ALA A 88 -16.31 -3.64 -19.60
C ALA A 88 -15.45 -2.70 -18.73
N ARG A 89 -15.36 -1.40 -19.10
CA ARG A 89 -14.68 -0.40 -18.24
C ARG A 89 -15.40 -0.24 -16.92
N LEU A 90 -16.72 -0.11 -16.92
CA LEU A 90 -17.51 0.07 -15.71
C LEU A 90 -17.36 -1.14 -14.79
N THR A 91 -17.49 -2.36 -15.33
CA THR A 91 -17.28 -3.59 -14.56
C THR A 91 -15.86 -3.63 -13.95
N LEU A 92 -14.84 -3.31 -14.75
CA LEU A 92 -13.45 -3.30 -14.28
C LEU A 92 -13.22 -2.24 -13.19
N GLU A 93 -13.78 -1.03 -13.33
CA GLU A 93 -13.70 0.04 -12.33
C GLU A 93 -14.34 -0.39 -11.00
N PHE A 94 -15.51 -1.00 -11.04
CA PHE A 94 -16.16 -1.55 -9.84
C PHE A 94 -15.37 -2.71 -9.20
N THR A 95 -14.82 -3.60 -10.02
CA THR A 95 -13.96 -4.70 -9.53
C THR A 95 -12.71 -4.16 -8.84
N LEU A 96 -12.03 -3.19 -9.47
CA LEU A 96 -10.84 -2.55 -8.87
C LEU A 96 -11.19 -1.81 -7.58
N LEU A 97 -12.32 -1.13 -7.52
CA LEU A 97 -12.78 -0.47 -6.30
C LEU A 97 -13.05 -1.50 -5.19
N ALA A 98 -13.78 -2.57 -5.50
CA ALA A 98 -14.09 -3.64 -4.54
C ALA A 98 -12.80 -4.30 -3.99
N LEU A 99 -11.84 -4.60 -4.87
CA LEU A 99 -10.54 -5.16 -4.47
C LEU A 99 -9.74 -4.18 -3.59
N THR A 100 -9.75 -2.89 -3.92
CA THR A 100 -9.09 -1.86 -3.12
C THR A 100 -9.71 -1.74 -1.74
N LEU A 101 -11.05 -1.74 -1.64
CA LEU A 101 -11.76 -1.70 -0.36
C LEU A 101 -11.50 -2.97 0.47
N ALA A 102 -11.50 -4.14 -0.16
CA ALA A 102 -11.15 -5.40 0.51
C ALA A 102 -9.72 -5.40 1.03
N PHE A 103 -8.76 -4.88 0.25
CA PHE A 103 -7.38 -4.69 0.68
C PHE A 103 -7.28 -3.75 1.88
N CYS A 104 -7.94 -2.59 1.84
CA CYS A 104 -7.96 -1.65 2.97
C CYS A 104 -8.56 -2.29 4.22
N ALA A 105 -9.67 -3.01 4.09
CA ALA A 105 -10.31 -3.71 5.20
C ALA A 105 -9.39 -4.76 5.82
N LEU A 106 -8.67 -5.53 4.99
CA LEU A 106 -7.70 -6.52 5.44
C LEU A 106 -6.55 -5.87 6.24
N ILE A 107 -6.01 -4.75 5.75
CA ILE A 107 -4.95 -4.02 6.45
C ILE A 107 -5.44 -3.47 7.79
N VAL A 108 -6.63 -2.86 7.82
CA VAL A 108 -7.24 -2.36 9.08
C VAL A 108 -7.45 -3.50 10.06
N TYR A 109 -7.97 -4.64 9.60
CA TYR A 109 -8.13 -5.83 10.43
C TYR A 109 -6.79 -6.32 11.01
N ALA A 110 -5.75 -6.39 10.18
CA ALA A 110 -4.41 -6.81 10.61
C ALA A 110 -3.83 -5.85 11.66
N GLU A 111 -3.96 -4.53 11.47
CA GLU A 111 -3.49 -3.52 12.44
C GLU A 111 -4.26 -3.60 13.77
N LEU A 112 -5.58 -3.75 13.72
CA LEU A 112 -6.40 -3.90 14.93
C LEU A 112 -6.06 -5.20 15.68
N SER A 113 -5.81 -6.28 14.96
CA SER A 113 -5.38 -7.56 15.54
C SER A 113 -4.01 -7.43 16.21
N ALA A 114 -3.07 -6.77 15.56
CA ALA A 114 -1.72 -6.51 16.10
C ALA A 114 -1.76 -5.60 17.33
N ALA A 115 -2.70 -4.65 17.38
CA ALA A 115 -2.92 -3.77 18.54
C ALA A 115 -3.65 -4.46 19.71
N GLY A 116 -4.07 -5.74 19.56
CA GLY A 116 -4.76 -6.50 20.61
C GLY A 116 -6.24 -6.17 20.77
N PHE A 117 -6.82 -5.40 19.84
CA PHE A 117 -8.25 -5.05 19.88
C PHE A 117 -9.19 -6.20 19.51
N THR A 118 -8.69 -7.23 18.84
CA THR A 118 -9.53 -8.31 18.28
C THR A 118 -9.53 -9.56 19.13
N GLY A 119 -9.12 -9.60 20.36
CA GLY A 119 -9.26 -10.77 21.28
C GLY A 119 -8.85 -12.17 20.74
N PHE A 120 -8.57 -12.29 19.46
CA PHE A 120 -8.31 -13.53 18.73
C PHE A 120 -6.89 -14.07 18.90
N GLY A 121 -6.12 -13.61 19.86
CA GLY A 121 -4.72 -14.02 19.98
C GLY A 121 -4.20 -14.30 21.39
N ARG A 122 -5.02 -14.17 22.40
CA ARG A 122 -4.62 -14.57 23.76
C ARG A 122 -5.03 -16.00 24.00
N GLY A 123 -4.16 -16.92 23.62
CA GLY A 123 -4.21 -18.26 24.21
C GLY A 123 -4.18 -18.15 25.74
N PRO A 124 -4.77 -19.13 26.47
CA PRO A 124 -4.76 -19.11 27.93
C PRO A 124 -3.30 -18.98 28.43
N PRO A 125 -3.07 -18.26 29.54
CA PRO A 125 -1.73 -18.19 30.14
C PRO A 125 -1.25 -19.63 30.37
N ARG A 126 -0.10 -19.96 29.84
CA ARG A 126 0.53 -21.27 30.11
C ARG A 126 0.90 -21.31 31.58
N PRO A 127 0.56 -22.42 32.29
CA PRO A 127 0.91 -22.59 33.70
C PRO A 127 2.43 -22.60 33.91
#